data_5b04d25fb1993be2c409322ebe140a5c
#
_entry.id   5b04d25fb1993be2c409322ebe140a5c
#
_cell.length_a   1.000
_cell.length_b   1.000
_cell.length_c   1.000
_cell.angle_alpha   90.00
_cell.angle_beta   90.00
_cell.angle_gamma   90.00
#
_symmetry.space_group_name_H-M   'P 1'
#
loop_
_entity.id
_entity.type
_entity.pdbx_description
1 polymer ?
#
loop_
_entity_poly.entity_id
_entity_poly.type
_entity_poly.pdbx_seq_one_letter_code
_entity_poly.pdbx_strand_id
1 'polypeptide(L)'
;VMSVYGFFLGDYRKADSLPGKPLYFNQIQIPDYWRIEGDNSSAKVMDRTRERARIFFTEPTHRRQVKIVDWLDDAGQVRLSEHYNRYGAIFCHTVFNKKGQKALRKFFDVTGREMIVENFVTGDIIVRWQDKDWIFRSKTDFIAFFIRCAGLEDTAVYFNSLSYPFFASQALSPNGFRDALFWHEPVGDEIPGNMQIILHDQGTRAKRVFVSRKDSYDRLIALGAPADKVKQLGYIYSCVRENKHRPHILVCTNSENVGHLTELASLMPQMHFHVAAITEMSSKLMSAGRYDNVSLYPNVKRSVLDNLFEKCDFYLDINHEGEIVDA
;
A
#
# COMPACT_ATOMS: atom_id res chain seq x y z
N VAL A 1 -6.83 -7.42 9.98
CA VAL A 1 -5.56 -6.67 9.95
C VAL A 1 -5.66 -5.51 10.92
N MET A 2 -4.71 -5.39 11.83
CA MET A 2 -4.62 -4.33 12.85
C MET A 2 -3.44 -3.42 12.49
N SER A 3 -3.66 -2.11 12.47
CA SER A 3 -2.55 -1.15 12.34
C SER A 3 -2.09 -0.67 13.71
N VAL A 4 -0.83 -0.24 13.82
CA VAL A 4 -0.25 0.30 15.07
C VAL A 4 -1.10 1.46 15.60
N TYR A 5 -1.48 2.39 14.73
CA TYR A 5 -2.35 3.51 15.12
C TYR A 5 -3.75 3.05 15.49
N GLY A 6 -4.37 2.20 14.64
CA GLY A 6 -5.73 1.72 14.85
C GLY A 6 -5.93 0.95 16.16
N PHE A 7 -4.88 0.33 16.70
CA PHE A 7 -4.95 -0.33 18.00
C PHE A 7 -5.31 0.65 19.13
N PHE A 8 -4.67 1.82 19.13
CA PHE A 8 -4.88 2.82 20.18
C PHE A 8 -6.14 3.68 19.97
N LEU A 9 -6.71 3.72 18.76
CA LEU A 9 -7.88 4.54 18.43
C LEU A 9 -9.22 3.85 18.73
N GLY A 10 -9.20 2.54 18.98
CA GLY A 10 -10.42 1.76 19.21
C GLY A 10 -11.15 1.35 17.93
N ASP A 11 -12.30 0.71 18.12
CA ASP A 11 -13.08 0.13 17.02
C ASP A 11 -14.22 1.06 16.58
N TYR A 12 -13.98 1.83 15.53
CA TYR A 12 -14.98 2.73 14.94
C TYR A 12 -16.28 2.03 14.46
N ARG A 13 -16.27 0.72 14.28
CA ARG A 13 -17.47 -0.05 13.91
C ARG A 13 -18.51 -0.09 15.03
N LYS A 14 -18.06 0.08 16.28
CA LYS A 14 -18.87 -0.03 17.49
C LYS A 14 -19.33 1.32 18.04
N ALA A 15 -19.09 2.40 17.31
CA ALA A 15 -19.40 3.74 17.77
C ALA A 15 -20.81 4.16 17.33
N ASP A 16 -21.77 4.11 18.22
CA ASP A 16 -23.17 4.49 17.96
C ASP A 16 -23.35 5.97 17.60
N SER A 17 -22.39 6.82 17.97
CA SER A 17 -22.38 8.26 17.67
C SER A 17 -21.98 8.60 16.24
N LEU A 18 -21.49 7.63 15.46
CA LEU A 18 -21.02 7.86 14.09
C LEU A 18 -22.11 7.56 13.06
N PRO A 19 -22.09 8.22 11.88
CA PRO A 19 -23.03 7.95 10.79
C PRO A 19 -23.02 6.50 10.30
N GLY A 20 -21.97 5.72 10.60
CA GLY A 20 -21.80 4.32 10.20
C GLY A 20 -21.55 4.12 8.69
N LYS A 21 -21.48 5.20 7.95
CA LYS A 21 -21.26 5.24 6.49
C LYS A 21 -20.28 6.37 6.12
N PRO A 22 -19.61 6.28 4.97
CA PRO A 22 -18.72 7.34 4.51
C PRO A 22 -19.44 8.68 4.40
N LEU A 23 -18.75 9.76 4.73
CA LEU A 23 -19.28 11.11 4.59
C LEU A 23 -19.38 11.48 3.11
N TYR A 24 -20.51 12.01 2.67
CA TYR A 24 -20.68 12.53 1.34
C TYR A 24 -20.16 13.99 1.29
N PHE A 25 -19.62 14.44 0.16
CA PHE A 25 -18.85 15.69 0.08
C PHE A 25 -19.59 16.94 0.56
N ASN A 26 -20.91 17.02 0.36
CA ASN A 26 -21.71 18.16 0.80
C ASN A 26 -22.15 18.11 2.27
N GLN A 27 -21.72 17.08 3.02
CA GLN A 27 -21.93 16.97 4.46
C GLN A 27 -20.77 17.54 5.28
N ILE A 28 -19.72 18.03 4.61
CA ILE A 28 -18.63 18.77 5.28
C ILE A 28 -19.21 20.02 5.93
N GLN A 29 -18.90 20.22 7.21
CA GLN A 29 -19.32 21.40 7.95
C GLN A 29 -18.55 22.62 7.46
N ILE A 30 -19.26 23.59 6.93
CA ILE A 30 -18.72 24.87 6.44
C ILE A 30 -19.60 26.02 6.93
N PRO A 31 -19.09 27.26 7.01
CA PRO A 31 -19.93 28.42 7.28
C PRO A 31 -21.09 28.57 6.27
N ASP A 32 -22.27 29.00 6.71
CA ASP A 32 -23.51 29.06 5.90
C ASP A 32 -23.37 29.84 4.60
N TYR A 33 -22.51 30.86 4.57
CA TYR A 33 -22.28 31.71 3.37
C TYR A 33 -21.18 31.17 2.44
N TRP A 34 -20.57 30.01 2.75
CA TRP A 34 -19.66 29.32 1.86
C TRP A 34 -20.42 28.30 1.03
N ARG A 35 -19.83 27.86 -0.08
CA ARG A 35 -20.44 26.85 -0.96
C ARG A 35 -19.44 25.75 -1.30
N ILE A 36 -19.96 24.58 -1.57
CA ILE A 36 -19.15 23.45 -2.05
C ILE A 36 -19.45 23.26 -3.54
N GLU A 37 -18.40 23.30 -4.35
CA GLU A 37 -18.44 23.05 -5.79
C GLU A 37 -17.68 21.74 -6.06
N GLY A 38 -18.27 20.79 -6.81
CA GLY A 38 -17.61 19.51 -7.05
C GLY A 38 -18.10 18.81 -8.30
N ASP A 39 -17.23 17.97 -8.82
CA ASP A 39 -17.51 17.05 -9.93
C ASP A 39 -17.42 15.58 -9.46
N ASN A 40 -17.11 14.64 -10.37
CA ASN A 40 -16.96 13.23 -10.05
C ASN A 40 -15.53 12.86 -9.58
N SER A 41 -14.59 13.79 -9.59
CA SER A 41 -13.18 13.53 -9.22
C SER A 41 -12.79 14.18 -7.88
N SER A 42 -13.30 15.40 -7.61
CA SER A 42 -12.97 16.18 -6.42
C SER A 42 -14.00 17.27 -6.16
N ALA A 43 -13.86 18.00 -5.03
CA ALA A 43 -14.64 19.18 -4.76
C ALA A 43 -13.79 20.28 -4.09
N LYS A 44 -14.32 21.50 -4.08
CA LYS A 44 -13.72 22.68 -3.46
C LYS A 44 -14.73 23.39 -2.56
N VAL A 45 -14.24 23.96 -1.49
CA VAL A 45 -15.02 24.86 -0.63
C VAL A 45 -14.67 26.29 -1.02
N MET A 46 -15.67 27.07 -1.35
CA MET A 46 -15.52 28.44 -1.86
C MET A 46 -16.16 29.44 -0.91
N ASP A 47 -15.41 30.51 -0.60
CA ASP A 47 -15.90 31.74 0.00
C ASP A 47 -15.93 32.79 -1.12
N ARG A 48 -17.10 33.03 -1.71
CA ARG A 48 -17.27 33.83 -2.93
C ARG A 48 -16.38 33.26 -4.07
N THR A 49 -15.32 33.98 -4.44
CA THR A 49 -14.36 33.59 -5.47
C THR A 49 -13.11 32.92 -4.91
N ARG A 50 -12.98 32.85 -3.59
CA ARG A 50 -11.78 32.35 -2.92
C ARG A 50 -11.93 30.88 -2.54
N GLU A 51 -10.97 30.05 -2.94
CA GLU A 51 -10.87 28.66 -2.53
C GLU A 51 -10.40 28.57 -1.07
N ARG A 52 -11.18 27.91 -0.20
CA ARG A 52 -10.91 27.73 1.23
C ARG A 52 -10.50 26.32 1.58
N ALA A 53 -10.98 25.33 0.81
CA ALA A 53 -10.54 23.96 1.00
C ALA A 53 -10.66 23.17 -0.31
N ARG A 54 -9.91 22.04 -0.36
CA ARG A 54 -9.99 21.01 -1.40
C ARG A 54 -10.49 19.72 -0.77
N ILE A 55 -11.44 19.06 -1.42
CA ILE A 55 -12.02 17.82 -0.96
C ILE A 55 -11.63 16.72 -1.94
N PHE A 56 -10.89 15.73 -1.45
CA PHE A 56 -10.50 14.56 -2.21
C PHE A 56 -11.40 13.37 -1.86
N PHE A 57 -11.82 12.62 -2.87
CA PHE A 57 -12.71 11.48 -2.71
C PHE A 57 -11.97 10.16 -2.57
N THR A 58 -12.64 9.17 -1.99
CA THR A 58 -12.19 7.77 -2.02
C THR A 58 -12.48 7.16 -3.38
N GLU A 59 -11.69 6.18 -3.80
CA GLU A 59 -12.01 5.37 -4.97
C GLU A 59 -13.21 4.43 -4.72
N PRO A 60 -14.10 4.27 -5.70
CA PRO A 60 -14.17 5.01 -6.96
C PRO A 60 -14.76 6.41 -6.75
N THR A 61 -14.09 7.45 -7.28
CA THR A 61 -14.36 8.87 -6.98
C THR A 61 -15.76 9.34 -7.31
N HIS A 62 -16.42 8.73 -8.30
CA HIS A 62 -17.81 9.07 -8.68
C HIS A 62 -18.83 8.90 -7.54
N ARG A 63 -18.50 8.15 -6.49
CA ARG A 63 -19.31 8.04 -5.27
C ARG A 63 -19.25 9.29 -4.39
N ARG A 64 -18.32 10.21 -4.67
CA ARG A 64 -18.11 11.49 -3.98
C ARG A 64 -18.01 11.35 -2.45
N GLN A 65 -17.45 10.25 -1.98
CA GLN A 65 -17.21 9.98 -0.56
C GLN A 65 -15.90 10.63 -0.15
N VAL A 66 -15.94 11.40 0.94
CA VAL A 66 -14.78 12.17 1.42
C VAL A 66 -13.69 11.25 1.94
N LYS A 67 -12.46 11.50 1.49
CA LYS A 67 -11.23 10.90 1.99
C LYS A 67 -10.39 11.89 2.78
N ILE A 68 -10.17 13.07 2.20
CA ILE A 68 -9.34 14.13 2.79
C ILE A 68 -9.98 15.48 2.47
N VAL A 69 -9.94 16.39 3.44
CA VAL A 69 -10.22 17.82 3.25
C VAL A 69 -8.97 18.61 3.60
N ASP A 70 -8.42 19.31 2.62
CA ASP A 70 -7.26 20.19 2.78
C ASP A 70 -7.75 21.64 2.93
N TRP A 71 -7.64 22.17 4.15
CA TRP A 71 -7.98 23.56 4.47
C TRP A 71 -6.83 24.50 4.13
N LEU A 72 -7.16 25.59 3.43
CA LEU A 72 -6.18 26.52 2.88
C LEU A 72 -6.13 27.82 3.70
N ASP A 73 -4.92 28.39 3.77
CA ASP A 73 -4.75 29.76 4.23
C ASP A 73 -5.06 30.79 3.14
N ASP A 74 -4.86 32.05 3.47
CA ASP A 74 -5.13 33.17 2.56
C ASP A 74 -4.23 33.20 1.32
N ALA A 75 -3.10 32.52 1.35
CA ALA A 75 -2.18 32.36 0.22
C ALA A 75 -2.47 31.09 -0.60
N GLY A 76 -3.53 30.33 -0.29
CA GLY A 76 -3.87 29.06 -0.95
C GLY A 76 -2.97 27.88 -0.56
N GLN A 77 -2.21 28.02 0.54
CA GLN A 77 -1.36 26.97 1.07
C GLN A 77 -2.13 26.08 2.04
N VAL A 78 -1.94 24.75 1.95
CA VAL A 78 -2.56 23.81 2.89
C VAL A 78 -2.01 24.04 4.29
N ARG A 79 -2.91 24.22 5.26
CA ARG A 79 -2.59 24.43 6.69
C ARG A 79 -3.02 23.26 7.56
N LEU A 80 -4.12 22.61 7.18
CA LEU A 80 -4.69 21.48 7.88
C LEU A 80 -5.25 20.51 6.86
N SER A 81 -4.93 19.22 6.98
CA SER A 81 -5.62 18.13 6.30
C SER A 81 -6.41 17.31 7.31
N GLU A 82 -7.71 17.20 7.09
CA GLU A 82 -8.60 16.31 7.83
C GLU A 82 -8.76 15.00 7.07
N HIS A 83 -8.50 13.88 7.72
CA HIS A 83 -8.63 12.55 7.11
C HIS A 83 -9.88 11.85 7.64
N TYR A 84 -10.73 11.42 6.74
CA TYR A 84 -12.01 10.77 7.05
C TYR A 84 -11.92 9.26 6.84
N ASN A 85 -12.55 8.51 7.74
CA ASN A 85 -12.66 7.06 7.61
C ASN A 85 -14.00 6.67 6.93
N ARG A 86 -14.15 5.37 6.64
CA ARG A 86 -15.35 4.83 6.00
C ARG A 86 -16.62 4.89 6.87
N TYR A 87 -16.52 5.32 8.12
CA TYR A 87 -17.65 5.49 9.05
C TYR A 87 -18.09 6.95 9.18
N GLY A 88 -17.48 7.87 8.40
CA GLY A 88 -17.81 9.28 8.39
C GLY A 88 -17.14 10.11 9.48
N ALA A 89 -16.18 9.52 10.21
CA ALA A 89 -15.46 10.23 11.26
C ALA A 89 -14.10 10.76 10.78
N ILE A 90 -13.70 11.91 11.29
CA ILE A 90 -12.32 12.38 11.23
C ILE A 90 -11.51 11.53 12.20
N PHE A 91 -10.51 10.82 11.68
CA PHE A 91 -9.62 10.01 12.51
C PHE A 91 -8.20 10.56 12.60
N CYS A 92 -7.86 11.52 11.74
CA CYS A 92 -6.52 12.10 11.72
C CYS A 92 -6.54 13.54 11.21
N HIS A 93 -5.78 14.41 11.87
CA HIS A 93 -5.41 15.74 11.38
C HIS A 93 -3.92 15.78 11.04
N THR A 94 -3.55 16.39 9.92
CA THR A 94 -2.17 16.75 9.60
C THR A 94 -2.06 18.27 9.52
N VAL A 95 -1.23 18.87 10.37
CA VAL A 95 -1.00 20.32 10.42
C VAL A 95 0.31 20.66 9.73
N PHE A 96 0.28 21.70 8.89
CA PHE A 96 1.44 22.14 8.11
C PHE A 96 1.94 23.52 8.60
N ASN A 97 3.26 23.69 8.57
CA ASN A 97 3.90 24.98 8.84
C ASN A 97 3.78 25.93 7.64
N LYS A 98 4.24 27.18 7.78
CA LYS A 98 4.21 28.20 6.70
C LYS A 98 5.03 27.81 5.45
N LYS A 99 5.91 26.83 5.54
CA LYS A 99 6.72 26.30 4.42
C LYS A 99 6.08 25.08 3.75
N GLY A 100 4.85 24.70 4.14
CA GLY A 100 4.16 23.51 3.62
C GLY A 100 4.70 22.17 4.15
N GLN A 101 5.57 22.20 5.17
CA GLN A 101 6.10 20.99 5.79
C GLN A 101 5.16 20.53 6.92
N LYS A 102 5.02 19.21 7.09
CA LYS A 102 4.26 18.63 8.21
C LYS A 102 4.87 19.08 9.54
N ALA A 103 4.07 19.65 10.41
CA ALA A 103 4.46 20.05 11.76
C ALA A 103 3.96 19.05 12.80
N LEU A 104 2.66 18.71 12.75
CA LEU A 104 2.02 17.78 13.66
C LEU A 104 1.09 16.84 12.89
N ARG A 105 0.93 15.63 13.41
CA ARG A 105 -0.17 14.74 13.03
C ARG A 105 -0.85 14.23 14.27
N LYS A 106 -2.17 14.39 14.33
CA LYS A 106 -3.00 14.02 15.47
C LYS A 106 -3.98 12.95 15.08
N PHE A 107 -4.11 11.92 15.89
CA PHE A 107 -5.07 10.85 15.67
C PHE A 107 -6.10 10.83 16.81
N PHE A 108 -7.35 10.58 16.43
CA PHE A 108 -8.49 10.65 17.31
C PHE A 108 -9.15 9.29 17.48
N ASP A 109 -9.68 9.02 18.65
CA ASP A 109 -10.52 7.83 18.87
C ASP A 109 -11.95 8.06 18.36
N VAL A 110 -12.80 7.07 18.59
CA VAL A 110 -14.22 7.08 18.18
C VAL A 110 -15.04 8.19 18.81
N THR A 111 -14.58 8.78 19.90
CA THR A 111 -15.22 9.90 20.61
C THR A 111 -14.69 11.26 20.20
N GLY A 112 -13.68 11.29 19.31
CA GLY A 112 -12.98 12.51 18.91
C GLY A 112 -11.89 12.96 19.89
N ARG A 113 -11.54 12.13 20.87
CA ARG A 113 -10.45 12.42 21.80
C ARG A 113 -9.11 12.18 21.13
N GLU A 114 -8.17 13.11 21.30
CA GLU A 114 -6.80 13.00 20.81
C GLU A 114 -6.05 11.88 21.56
N MET A 115 -5.65 10.85 20.83
CA MET A 115 -4.97 9.68 21.37
C MET A 115 -3.50 9.62 21.03
N ILE A 116 -3.12 10.08 19.82
CA ILE A 116 -1.73 10.05 19.36
C ILE A 116 -1.39 11.39 18.72
N VAL A 117 -0.22 11.92 19.07
CA VAL A 117 0.38 13.11 18.43
C VAL A 117 1.77 12.75 17.92
N GLU A 118 1.99 12.86 16.62
CA GLU A 118 3.32 12.85 16.02
C GLU A 118 3.79 14.30 15.84
N ASN A 119 4.89 14.66 16.46
CA ASN A 119 5.53 15.96 16.28
C ASN A 119 6.71 15.82 15.31
N PHE A 120 6.54 16.33 14.10
CA PHE A 120 7.58 16.23 13.05
C PHE A 120 8.73 17.24 13.25
N VAL A 121 8.59 18.19 14.17
CA VAL A 121 9.64 19.17 14.48
C VAL A 121 10.62 18.59 15.50
N THR A 122 10.11 17.91 16.54
CA THR A 122 10.94 17.28 17.60
C THR A 122 11.22 15.81 17.31
N GLY A 123 10.42 15.15 16.47
CA GLY A 123 10.48 13.71 16.21
C GLY A 123 9.74 12.87 17.25
N ASP A 124 9.15 13.50 18.27
CA ASP A 124 8.47 12.79 19.35
C ASP A 124 7.09 12.28 18.92
N ILE A 125 6.70 11.14 19.50
CA ILE A 125 5.35 10.57 19.39
C ILE A 125 4.79 10.48 20.81
N ILE A 126 3.65 11.12 21.05
CA ILE A 126 2.93 11.07 22.31
C ILE A 126 1.70 10.18 22.14
N VAL A 127 1.52 9.22 23.01
CA VAL A 127 0.38 8.27 22.97
C VAL A 127 -0.33 8.31 24.33
N ARG A 128 -1.61 8.61 24.30
CA ARG A 128 -2.48 8.49 25.48
C ARG A 128 -3.06 7.08 25.56
N TRP A 129 -2.65 6.32 26.58
CA TRP A 129 -3.07 4.93 26.74
C TRP A 129 -3.21 4.58 28.22
N GLN A 130 -4.37 4.02 28.61
CA GLN A 130 -4.68 3.64 29.98
C GLN A 130 -4.48 4.79 30.99
N ASP A 131 -5.04 5.96 30.65
CA ASP A 131 -4.99 7.20 31.43
C ASP A 131 -3.58 7.75 31.73
N LYS A 132 -2.60 7.35 30.91
CA LYS A 132 -1.23 7.84 30.94
C LYS A 132 -0.82 8.36 29.58
N ASP A 133 0.06 9.36 29.59
CA ASP A 133 0.74 9.86 28.38
C ASP A 133 2.12 9.21 28.31
N TRP A 134 2.34 8.50 27.18
CA TRP A 134 3.59 7.83 26.85
C TRP A 134 4.30 8.63 25.76
N ILE A 135 5.59 8.93 25.96
CA ILE A 135 6.39 9.73 25.03
C ILE A 135 7.49 8.86 24.45
N PHE A 136 7.52 8.78 23.12
CA PHE A 136 8.51 8.02 22.36
C PHE A 136 9.34 8.96 21.49
N ARG A 137 10.66 8.78 21.50
CA ARG A 137 11.61 9.55 20.69
C ARG A 137 11.84 8.94 19.31
N SER A 138 11.30 7.75 19.07
CA SER A 138 11.39 7.07 17.78
C SER A 138 10.12 6.30 17.45
N LYS A 139 9.89 6.13 16.15
CA LYS A 139 8.79 5.31 15.66
C LYS A 139 9.00 3.82 16.01
N THR A 140 10.24 3.40 16.13
CA THR A 140 10.62 2.04 16.55
C THR A 140 10.13 1.75 17.97
N ASP A 141 10.40 2.65 18.93
CA ASP A 141 9.96 2.49 20.32
C ASP A 141 8.44 2.47 20.43
N PHE A 142 7.76 3.32 19.66
CA PHE A 142 6.31 3.33 19.58
C PHE A 142 5.74 2.00 19.04
N ILE A 143 6.34 1.44 17.99
CA ILE A 143 5.92 0.14 17.44
C ILE A 143 6.19 -0.98 18.45
N ALA A 144 7.34 -0.98 19.10
CA ALA A 144 7.66 -1.96 20.15
C ALA A 144 6.67 -1.88 21.33
N PHE A 145 6.31 -0.67 21.74
CA PHE A 145 5.26 -0.44 22.75
C PHE A 145 3.91 -1.02 22.32
N PHE A 146 3.50 -0.78 21.07
CA PHE A 146 2.28 -1.38 20.50
C PHE A 146 2.30 -2.91 20.59
N ILE A 147 3.40 -3.56 20.20
CA ILE A 147 3.54 -5.02 20.23
C ILE A 147 3.35 -5.54 21.67
N ARG A 148 3.94 -4.86 22.66
CA ARG A 148 3.77 -5.19 24.09
C ARG A 148 2.33 -5.01 24.55
N CYS A 149 1.72 -3.86 24.24
CA CYS A 149 0.32 -3.58 24.60
C CYS A 149 -0.66 -4.57 23.95
N ALA A 150 -0.33 -5.06 22.78
CA ALA A 150 -1.13 -6.07 22.07
C ALA A 150 -0.91 -7.50 22.60
N GLY A 151 -0.01 -7.71 23.55
CA GLY A 151 0.32 -9.04 24.09
C GLY A 151 1.03 -9.94 23.08
N LEU A 152 1.77 -9.36 22.13
CA LEU A 152 2.43 -10.07 21.05
C LEU A 152 3.97 -10.16 21.24
N GLU A 153 4.50 -9.70 22.36
CA GLU A 153 5.95 -9.70 22.62
C GLU A 153 6.55 -11.10 22.59
N ASP A 154 5.78 -12.09 23.07
CA ASP A 154 6.17 -13.50 23.13
C ASP A 154 5.79 -14.30 21.86
N THR A 155 5.68 -13.63 20.72
CA THR A 155 5.41 -14.26 19.42
C THR A 155 6.56 -14.03 18.46
N ALA A 156 6.70 -14.91 17.44
CA ALA A 156 7.64 -14.69 16.37
C ALA A 156 7.17 -13.55 15.48
N VAL A 157 8.07 -12.63 15.13
CA VAL A 157 7.81 -11.50 14.25
C VAL A 157 8.36 -11.80 12.86
N TYR A 158 7.49 -11.78 11.86
CA TYR A 158 7.85 -11.87 10.45
C TYR A 158 7.72 -10.50 9.82
N PHE A 159 8.77 -10.05 9.15
CA PHE A 159 8.82 -8.71 8.57
C PHE A 159 9.47 -8.73 7.18
N ASN A 160 9.16 -7.72 6.37
CA ASN A 160 9.57 -7.63 4.96
C ASN A 160 10.41 -6.38 4.65
N SER A 161 10.91 -5.69 5.68
CA SER A 161 11.72 -4.49 5.49
C SER A 161 12.81 -4.41 6.55
N LEU A 162 13.98 -3.95 6.14
CA LEU A 162 15.15 -3.68 7.00
C LEU A 162 15.08 -2.30 7.70
N SER A 163 13.96 -1.61 7.59
CA SER A 163 13.67 -0.32 8.23
C SER A 163 12.98 -0.53 9.60
N TYR A 164 11.93 0.21 9.90
CA TYR A 164 11.22 0.18 11.18
C TYR A 164 10.82 -1.23 11.67
N PRO A 165 10.35 -2.17 10.82
CA PRO A 165 10.01 -3.50 11.30
C PRO A 165 11.21 -4.29 11.84
N PHE A 166 12.38 -4.18 11.20
CA PHE A 166 13.62 -4.78 11.70
C PHE A 166 13.99 -4.20 13.07
N PHE A 167 14.03 -2.87 13.21
CA PHE A 167 14.37 -2.22 14.48
C PHE A 167 13.34 -2.49 15.57
N ALA A 168 12.05 -2.63 15.22
CA ALA A 168 11.01 -3.01 16.17
C ALA A 168 11.23 -4.44 16.69
N SER A 169 11.59 -5.40 15.83
CA SER A 169 12.00 -6.76 16.26
C SER A 169 13.20 -6.71 17.20
N GLN A 170 14.21 -5.89 16.90
CA GLN A 170 15.39 -5.70 17.75
C GLN A 170 15.07 -5.11 19.14
N ALA A 171 14.06 -4.25 19.23
CA ALA A 171 13.66 -3.60 20.49
C ALA A 171 12.82 -4.51 21.41
N LEU A 172 12.45 -5.70 20.97
CA LEU A 172 11.74 -6.70 21.76
C LEU A 172 12.73 -7.62 22.49
N SER A 173 12.24 -8.27 23.57
CA SER A 173 13.06 -9.18 24.38
C SER A 173 13.66 -10.33 23.51
N PRO A 174 14.93 -10.69 23.70
CA PRO A 174 15.62 -11.69 22.85
C PRO A 174 15.25 -13.17 23.17
N ASN A 175 14.15 -13.43 23.83
CA ASN A 175 13.78 -14.70 24.45
C ASN A 175 13.47 -15.85 23.48
N GLY A 176 14.46 -16.31 22.72
CA GLY A 176 14.40 -17.59 21.99
C GLY A 176 13.46 -17.64 20.77
N PHE A 177 12.83 -16.52 20.40
CA PHE A 177 11.97 -16.45 19.24
C PHE A 177 12.77 -16.45 17.94
N ARG A 178 12.17 -17.01 16.91
CA ARG A 178 12.79 -17.12 15.58
C ARG A 178 12.11 -16.16 14.62
N ASP A 179 12.31 -14.87 14.85
CA ASP A 179 11.88 -13.84 13.90
C ASP A 179 12.56 -14.07 12.55
N ALA A 180 11.94 -13.65 11.47
CA ALA A 180 12.48 -13.83 10.14
C ALA A 180 12.20 -12.63 9.24
N LEU A 181 13.19 -12.34 8.39
CA LEU A 181 13.06 -11.37 7.31
C LEU A 181 12.56 -12.08 6.05
N PHE A 182 11.51 -11.56 5.43
CA PHE A 182 11.03 -11.94 4.09
C PHE A 182 11.43 -10.84 3.12
N TRP A 183 12.53 -11.05 2.40
CA TRP A 183 13.13 -10.05 1.53
C TRP A 183 12.60 -10.15 0.11
N HIS A 184 12.04 -9.06 -0.43
CA HIS A 184 11.45 -9.01 -1.77
C HIS A 184 12.19 -8.07 -2.72
N GLU A 185 13.06 -7.20 -2.19
CA GLU A 185 13.80 -6.24 -3.00
C GLU A 185 14.98 -6.92 -3.73
N PRO A 186 15.42 -6.39 -4.88
CA PRO A 186 16.65 -6.86 -5.52
C PRO A 186 17.86 -6.71 -4.60
N VAL A 187 18.80 -7.64 -4.70
CA VAL A 187 20.08 -7.56 -3.99
C VAL A 187 21.09 -6.81 -4.86
N GLY A 188 21.62 -5.71 -4.35
CA GLY A 188 22.64 -4.91 -5.01
C GLY A 188 24.03 -5.56 -4.97
N ASP A 189 25.06 -4.71 -5.02
CA ASP A 189 26.47 -5.15 -5.02
C ASP A 189 26.96 -5.58 -3.63
N GLU A 190 26.23 -5.22 -2.57
CA GLU A 190 26.56 -5.55 -1.19
C GLU A 190 25.34 -6.06 -0.43
N ILE A 191 25.59 -6.90 0.58
CA ILE A 191 24.54 -7.32 1.52
C ILE A 191 24.17 -6.12 2.39
N PRO A 192 22.86 -5.74 2.49
CA PRO A 192 22.44 -4.63 3.35
C PRO A 192 22.91 -4.79 4.80
N GLY A 193 23.40 -3.70 5.42
CA GLY A 193 24.02 -3.75 6.76
C GLY A 193 23.11 -4.38 7.82
N ASN A 194 21.84 -4.03 7.85
CA ASN A 194 20.88 -4.64 8.79
C ASN A 194 20.61 -6.12 8.51
N MET A 195 20.77 -6.57 7.26
CA MET A 195 20.69 -8.00 6.93
C MET A 195 21.94 -8.73 7.42
N GLN A 196 23.12 -8.12 7.35
CA GLN A 196 24.35 -8.71 7.90
C GLN A 196 24.23 -8.99 9.40
N ILE A 197 23.53 -8.12 10.17
CA ILE A 197 23.26 -8.33 11.59
C ILE A 197 22.48 -9.65 11.81
N ILE A 198 21.49 -9.93 10.96
CA ILE A 198 20.72 -11.19 11.02
C ILE A 198 21.59 -12.39 10.64
N LEU A 199 22.34 -12.27 9.54
CA LEU A 199 23.16 -13.36 9.00
C LEU A 199 24.30 -13.78 9.94
N HIS A 200 24.88 -12.82 10.68
CA HIS A 200 25.99 -13.07 11.61
C HIS A 200 25.57 -13.21 13.07
N ASP A 201 24.26 -13.33 13.36
CA ASP A 201 23.72 -13.55 14.72
C ASP A 201 24.18 -12.50 15.75
N GLN A 202 24.31 -11.25 15.36
CA GLN A 202 24.79 -10.17 16.23
C GLN A 202 23.68 -9.70 17.21
N GLY A 203 23.29 -10.59 18.12
CA GLY A 203 22.30 -10.29 19.17
C GLY A 203 20.87 -10.08 18.69
N THR A 204 20.53 -10.52 17.49
CA THR A 204 19.20 -10.33 16.89
C THR A 204 18.24 -11.48 17.18
N ARG A 205 16.94 -11.19 17.33
CA ARG A 205 15.85 -12.17 17.38
C ARG A 205 15.68 -12.87 16.02
N ALA A 206 15.83 -12.12 14.91
CA ALA A 206 15.74 -12.66 13.58
C ALA A 206 16.89 -13.63 13.30
N LYS A 207 16.54 -14.83 12.85
CA LYS A 207 17.51 -15.94 12.67
C LYS A 207 17.63 -16.39 11.22
N ARG A 208 16.74 -15.94 10.35
CA ARG A 208 16.68 -16.36 8.94
C ARG A 208 16.27 -15.23 8.03
N VAL A 209 16.75 -15.31 6.80
CA VAL A 209 16.33 -14.46 5.68
C VAL A 209 15.68 -15.36 4.63
N PHE A 210 14.43 -15.11 4.31
CA PHE A 210 13.73 -15.72 3.20
C PHE A 210 13.71 -14.75 2.02
N VAL A 211 14.08 -15.25 0.84
CA VAL A 211 14.04 -14.48 -0.41
C VAL A 211 13.07 -15.12 -1.39
N SER A 212 12.26 -14.32 -2.04
CA SER A 212 11.24 -14.80 -2.99
C SER A 212 11.84 -15.16 -4.34
N ARG A 213 12.89 -14.47 -4.76
CA ARG A 213 13.52 -14.58 -6.07
C ARG A 213 14.78 -15.43 -6.02
N LYS A 214 14.95 -16.28 -7.03
CA LYS A 214 16.15 -17.13 -7.15
C LYS A 214 17.41 -16.31 -7.41
N ASP A 215 17.35 -15.29 -8.24
CA ASP A 215 18.45 -14.38 -8.52
C ASP A 215 18.96 -13.68 -7.26
N SER A 216 18.03 -13.20 -6.40
CA SER A 216 18.38 -12.61 -5.11
C SER A 216 19.03 -13.62 -4.14
N TYR A 217 18.56 -14.87 -4.14
CA TYR A 217 19.20 -15.93 -3.38
C TYR A 217 20.63 -16.20 -3.87
N ASP A 218 20.79 -16.44 -5.18
CA ASP A 218 22.10 -16.74 -5.79
C ASP A 218 23.08 -15.58 -5.57
N ARG A 219 22.58 -14.33 -5.66
CA ARG A 219 23.42 -13.13 -5.40
C ARG A 219 23.86 -13.02 -3.95
N LEU A 220 22.97 -13.27 -2.97
CA LEU A 220 23.33 -13.27 -1.55
C LEU A 220 24.40 -14.33 -1.25
N ILE A 221 24.25 -15.54 -1.78
CA ILE A 221 25.24 -16.62 -1.61
C ILE A 221 26.58 -16.21 -2.25
N ALA A 222 26.57 -15.65 -3.45
CA ALA A 222 27.79 -15.15 -4.12
C ALA A 222 28.48 -14.03 -3.32
N LEU A 223 27.74 -13.22 -2.57
CA LEU A 223 28.25 -12.19 -1.67
C LEU A 223 28.71 -12.74 -0.30
N GLY A 224 28.68 -14.06 -0.09
CA GLY A 224 29.19 -14.72 1.10
C GLY A 224 28.15 -14.90 2.22
N ALA A 225 26.86 -14.76 1.95
CA ALA A 225 25.82 -15.03 2.95
C ALA A 225 25.81 -16.53 3.34
N PRO A 226 25.68 -16.88 4.64
CA PRO A 226 25.61 -18.26 5.09
C PRO A 226 24.37 -18.99 4.53
N ALA A 227 24.56 -20.09 3.80
CA ALA A 227 23.50 -20.82 3.13
C ALA A 227 22.47 -21.46 4.10
N ASP A 228 22.85 -21.73 5.34
CA ASP A 228 21.95 -22.19 6.39
C ASP A 228 21.00 -21.10 6.91
N LYS A 229 21.38 -19.83 6.77
CA LYS A 229 20.61 -18.64 7.20
C LYS A 229 19.70 -18.10 6.10
N VAL A 230 20.06 -18.25 4.85
CA VAL A 230 19.27 -17.77 3.70
C VAL A 230 18.49 -18.94 3.10
N LYS A 231 17.21 -18.74 2.86
CA LYS A 231 16.33 -19.72 2.22
C LYS A 231 15.58 -19.08 1.08
N GLN A 232 15.59 -19.73 -0.07
CA GLN A 232 14.67 -19.37 -1.14
C GLN A 232 13.28 -19.88 -0.79
N LEU A 233 12.31 -18.99 -0.77
CA LEU A 233 10.90 -19.29 -0.58
C LEU A 233 10.12 -18.53 -1.65
N GLY A 234 9.59 -19.22 -2.65
CA GLY A 234 8.76 -18.63 -3.69
C GLY A 234 7.47 -18.03 -3.10
N TYR A 235 6.73 -17.32 -3.92
CA TYR A 235 5.43 -16.79 -3.52
C TYR A 235 4.44 -17.93 -3.30
N ILE A 236 3.68 -17.85 -2.20
CA ILE A 236 2.62 -18.80 -1.87
C ILE A 236 1.29 -18.09 -2.09
N TYR A 237 0.53 -18.55 -3.06
CA TYR A 237 -0.78 -18.01 -3.38
C TYR A 237 -1.86 -19.06 -3.11
N SER A 238 -3.01 -18.61 -2.65
CA SER A 238 -4.20 -19.45 -2.60
C SER A 238 -4.71 -19.65 -4.04
N CYS A 239 -4.96 -20.89 -4.42
CA CYS A 239 -5.62 -21.16 -5.70
C CYS A 239 -7.05 -20.61 -5.64
N VAL A 240 -7.38 -19.69 -6.54
CA VAL A 240 -8.72 -19.09 -6.62
C VAL A 240 -9.67 -20.02 -7.33
N ARG A 241 -9.17 -20.80 -8.30
CA ARG A 241 -9.93 -21.77 -9.06
C ARG A 241 -9.01 -22.89 -9.58
N GLU A 242 -9.62 -23.98 -10.04
CA GLU A 242 -8.92 -25.06 -10.70
C GLU A 242 -8.57 -24.66 -12.15
N ASN A 243 -7.34 -24.98 -12.59
CA ASN A 243 -6.90 -24.79 -13.96
C ASN A 243 -7.42 -25.93 -14.85
N LYS A 244 -8.17 -25.60 -15.90
CA LYS A 244 -8.79 -26.56 -16.84
C LYS A 244 -7.98 -26.78 -18.12
N HIS A 245 -6.81 -26.17 -18.21
CA HIS A 245 -5.92 -26.23 -19.38
C HIS A 245 -6.58 -25.82 -20.71
N ARG A 246 -7.54 -24.88 -20.64
CA ARG A 246 -8.17 -24.33 -21.85
C ARG A 246 -7.13 -23.55 -22.67
N PRO A 247 -7.21 -23.56 -24.01
CA PRO A 247 -6.19 -22.96 -24.86
C PRO A 247 -6.31 -21.42 -24.93
N HIS A 248 -6.48 -20.77 -23.81
CA HIS A 248 -6.61 -19.33 -23.70
C HIS A 248 -5.49 -18.76 -22.82
N ILE A 249 -4.73 -17.82 -23.39
CA ILE A 249 -3.61 -17.12 -22.76
C ILE A 249 -4.02 -15.67 -22.54
N LEU A 250 -3.85 -15.17 -21.31
CA LEU A 250 -3.98 -13.75 -21.00
C LEU A 250 -2.59 -13.09 -20.99
N VAL A 251 -2.48 -11.97 -21.67
CA VAL A 251 -1.35 -11.04 -21.62
C VAL A 251 -1.87 -9.69 -21.14
N CYS A 252 -1.45 -9.22 -19.99
CA CYS A 252 -1.75 -7.87 -19.54
C CYS A 252 -0.57 -6.95 -19.86
N THR A 253 -0.86 -5.73 -20.31
CA THR A 253 0.18 -4.74 -20.62
C THR A 253 -0.32 -3.32 -20.42
N ASN A 254 0.59 -2.39 -20.19
CA ASN A 254 0.37 -0.93 -20.22
C ASN A 254 1.28 -0.23 -21.23
N SER A 255 1.97 -0.99 -22.07
CA SER A 255 2.96 -0.53 -23.05
C SER A 255 2.80 -1.26 -24.38
N GLU A 256 3.44 -0.76 -25.41
CA GLU A 256 3.50 -1.42 -26.73
C GLU A 256 4.63 -2.47 -26.85
N ASN A 257 5.48 -2.56 -25.83
CA ASN A 257 6.68 -3.40 -25.83
C ASN A 257 6.36 -4.80 -25.28
N VAL A 258 5.44 -5.48 -25.96
CA VAL A 258 5.10 -6.86 -25.68
C VAL A 258 6.00 -7.76 -26.53
N GLY A 259 6.92 -8.45 -25.87
CA GLY A 259 7.97 -9.24 -26.55
C GLY A 259 7.39 -10.47 -27.25
N HIS A 260 7.84 -10.71 -28.47
CA HIS A 260 7.55 -11.94 -29.24
C HIS A 260 6.06 -12.31 -29.44
N LEU A 261 5.10 -11.40 -29.17
CA LEU A 261 3.66 -11.71 -29.25
C LEU A 261 3.27 -12.24 -30.62
N THR A 262 3.72 -11.60 -31.69
CA THR A 262 3.37 -12.00 -33.08
C THR A 262 4.04 -13.29 -33.51
N GLU A 263 5.24 -13.56 -33.03
CA GLU A 263 5.93 -14.83 -33.22
C GLU A 263 5.17 -15.97 -32.53
N LEU A 264 4.83 -15.77 -31.26
CA LEU A 264 4.07 -16.76 -30.47
C LEU A 264 2.70 -17.03 -31.06
N ALA A 265 1.98 -16.00 -31.51
CA ALA A 265 0.69 -16.16 -32.16
C ALA A 265 0.80 -16.99 -33.46
N SER A 266 1.86 -16.79 -34.24
CA SER A 266 2.14 -17.55 -35.45
C SER A 266 2.54 -18.99 -35.18
N LEU A 267 3.37 -19.23 -34.15
CA LEU A 267 3.89 -20.55 -33.81
C LEU A 267 2.87 -21.43 -33.07
N MET A 268 1.89 -20.81 -32.41
CA MET A 268 0.91 -21.50 -31.57
C MET A 268 -0.54 -21.20 -32.04
N PRO A 269 -0.93 -21.58 -33.27
CA PRO A 269 -2.27 -21.28 -33.81
C PRO A 269 -3.40 -21.94 -33.02
N GLN A 270 -3.12 -22.99 -32.25
CA GLN A 270 -4.07 -23.68 -31.38
C GLN A 270 -4.35 -22.92 -30.06
N MET A 271 -3.53 -21.92 -29.70
CA MET A 271 -3.72 -21.09 -28.53
C MET A 271 -4.36 -19.76 -28.92
N HIS A 272 -5.23 -19.22 -28.07
CA HIS A 272 -5.85 -17.92 -28.27
C HIS A 272 -5.30 -16.91 -27.27
N PHE A 273 -4.71 -15.85 -27.79
CA PHE A 273 -4.07 -14.79 -27.01
C PHE A 273 -5.06 -13.65 -26.77
N HIS A 274 -5.36 -13.36 -25.51
CA HIS A 274 -6.15 -12.21 -25.06
C HIS A 274 -5.19 -11.15 -24.53
N VAL A 275 -4.98 -10.07 -25.28
CA VAL A 275 -4.08 -8.99 -24.91
C VAL A 275 -4.90 -7.84 -24.34
N ALA A 276 -4.76 -7.59 -23.04
CA ALA A 276 -5.52 -6.59 -22.30
C ALA A 276 -4.62 -5.43 -21.87
N ALA A 277 -4.91 -4.22 -22.35
CA ALA A 277 -4.21 -3.00 -21.94
C ALA A 277 -5.14 -2.12 -21.11
N ILE A 278 -4.63 -1.61 -19.97
CA ILE A 278 -5.35 -0.63 -19.13
C ILE A 278 -5.33 0.78 -19.73
N THR A 279 -4.48 0.99 -20.75
CA THR A 279 -4.33 2.22 -21.52
C THR A 279 -4.81 2.01 -22.96
N GLU A 280 -4.74 3.07 -23.76
CA GLU A 280 -4.88 2.95 -25.21
C GLU A 280 -3.76 2.09 -25.81
N MET A 281 -4.09 1.35 -26.86
CA MET A 281 -3.08 0.57 -27.60
C MET A 281 -2.52 1.38 -28.75
N SER A 282 -1.21 1.38 -28.93
CA SER A 282 -0.56 1.97 -30.09
C SER A 282 -0.90 1.21 -31.37
N SER A 283 -0.69 1.84 -32.52
CA SER A 283 -0.84 1.21 -33.82
C SER A 283 0.02 -0.04 -33.98
N LYS A 284 1.20 -0.06 -33.35
CA LYS A 284 2.12 -1.22 -33.33
C LYS A 284 1.46 -2.42 -32.63
N LEU A 285 0.92 -2.21 -31.42
CA LEU A 285 0.26 -3.29 -30.68
C LEU A 285 -1.06 -3.71 -31.35
N MET A 286 -1.83 -2.74 -31.88
CA MET A 286 -3.05 -3.01 -32.63
C MET A 286 -2.81 -3.89 -33.87
N SER A 287 -1.63 -3.82 -34.48
CA SER A 287 -1.29 -4.66 -35.65
C SER A 287 -1.23 -6.15 -35.32
N ALA A 288 -1.12 -6.54 -34.07
CA ALA A 288 -1.20 -7.94 -33.64
C ALA A 288 -2.60 -8.53 -33.83
N GLY A 289 -3.65 -7.71 -33.91
CA GLY A 289 -5.02 -8.15 -34.21
C GLY A 289 -5.22 -8.71 -35.62
N ARG A 290 -4.21 -8.70 -36.50
CA ARG A 290 -4.23 -9.39 -37.81
C ARG A 290 -4.20 -10.92 -37.73
N TYR A 291 -3.84 -11.46 -36.55
CA TYR A 291 -3.83 -12.90 -36.32
C TYR A 291 -5.18 -13.33 -35.76
N ASP A 292 -5.79 -14.35 -36.36
CA ASP A 292 -7.13 -14.86 -36.02
C ASP A 292 -7.21 -15.36 -34.56
N ASN A 293 -6.07 -15.75 -33.99
CA ASN A 293 -5.94 -16.24 -32.63
C ASN A 293 -5.50 -15.15 -31.64
N VAL A 294 -5.63 -13.85 -31.99
CA VAL A 294 -5.32 -12.72 -31.10
C VAL A 294 -6.55 -11.83 -30.93
N SER A 295 -6.97 -11.60 -29.70
CA SER A 295 -8.00 -10.64 -29.35
C SER A 295 -7.40 -9.51 -28.52
N LEU A 296 -7.65 -8.26 -28.94
CA LEU A 296 -7.12 -7.06 -28.31
C LEU A 296 -8.21 -6.34 -27.50
N TYR A 297 -7.86 -5.90 -26.29
CA TYR A 297 -8.76 -5.22 -25.36
C TYR A 297 -8.11 -3.89 -24.91
N PRO A 298 -8.18 -2.81 -25.74
CA PRO A 298 -7.67 -1.50 -25.35
C PRO A 298 -8.58 -0.88 -24.28
N ASN A 299 -7.99 -0.09 -23.37
CA ASN A 299 -8.68 0.56 -22.25
C ASN A 299 -9.60 -0.42 -21.49
N VAL A 300 -9.06 -1.61 -21.17
CA VAL A 300 -9.84 -2.70 -20.61
C VAL A 300 -10.47 -2.30 -19.28
N LYS A 301 -11.78 -2.47 -19.16
CA LYS A 301 -12.49 -2.25 -17.90
C LYS A 301 -12.24 -3.42 -16.96
N ARG A 302 -12.21 -3.15 -15.65
CA ARG A 302 -11.97 -4.16 -14.61
C ARG A 302 -12.88 -5.37 -14.76
N SER A 303 -14.17 -5.17 -15.04
CA SER A 303 -15.13 -6.28 -15.22
C SER A 303 -14.81 -7.18 -16.42
N VAL A 304 -14.23 -6.62 -17.50
CA VAL A 304 -13.78 -7.39 -18.65
C VAL A 304 -12.52 -8.17 -18.30
N LEU A 305 -11.60 -7.53 -17.59
CA LEU A 305 -10.37 -8.18 -17.14
C LEU A 305 -10.68 -9.34 -16.18
N ASP A 306 -11.59 -9.15 -15.22
CA ASP A 306 -12.05 -10.22 -14.32
C ASP A 306 -12.61 -11.42 -15.10
N ASN A 307 -13.40 -11.18 -16.16
CA ASN A 307 -13.91 -12.24 -17.05
C ASN A 307 -12.77 -12.93 -17.83
N LEU A 308 -11.73 -12.19 -18.23
CA LEU A 308 -10.56 -12.77 -18.89
C LEU A 308 -9.75 -13.66 -17.93
N PHE A 309 -9.61 -13.27 -16.66
CA PHE A 309 -9.00 -14.13 -15.64
C PHE A 309 -9.78 -15.43 -15.40
N GLU A 310 -11.12 -15.39 -15.52
CA GLU A 310 -11.94 -16.59 -15.44
C GLU A 310 -11.84 -17.45 -16.70
N LYS A 311 -11.66 -16.85 -17.89
CA LYS A 311 -11.61 -17.54 -19.18
C LYS A 311 -10.25 -18.16 -19.46
N CYS A 312 -9.16 -17.45 -19.14
CA CYS A 312 -7.80 -17.84 -19.50
C CYS A 312 -7.19 -18.71 -18.42
N ASP A 313 -6.65 -19.86 -18.79
CA ASP A 313 -5.96 -20.77 -17.88
C ASP A 313 -4.45 -20.57 -17.86
N PHE A 314 -3.93 -19.77 -18.78
CA PHE A 314 -2.53 -19.40 -18.87
C PHE A 314 -2.40 -17.88 -18.78
N TYR A 315 -1.40 -17.41 -18.04
CA TYR A 315 -0.95 -16.03 -18.03
C TYR A 315 0.47 -15.98 -18.59
N LEU A 316 0.71 -15.08 -19.52
CA LEU A 316 2.03 -14.91 -20.13
C LEU A 316 2.52 -13.48 -19.88
N ASP A 317 3.56 -13.38 -19.07
CA ASP A 317 4.26 -12.12 -18.86
C ASP A 317 5.44 -12.01 -19.80
N ILE A 318 5.23 -11.27 -20.88
CA ILE A 318 6.22 -10.97 -21.92
C ILE A 318 6.42 -9.47 -22.09
N ASN A 319 6.11 -8.70 -21.04
CA ASN A 319 6.41 -7.28 -20.96
C ASN A 319 7.89 -7.07 -20.69
N HIS A 320 8.40 -5.89 -21.06
CA HIS A 320 9.73 -5.48 -20.63
C HIS A 320 9.72 -5.17 -19.12
N GLU A 321 10.88 -5.29 -18.48
CA GLU A 321 11.02 -5.08 -17.04
C GLU A 321 10.53 -3.68 -16.63
N GLY A 322 9.68 -3.61 -15.62
CA GLY A 322 9.12 -2.37 -15.08
C GLY A 322 7.95 -1.75 -15.86
N GLU A 323 7.50 -2.37 -16.97
CA GLU A 323 6.40 -1.84 -17.80
C GLU A 323 5.01 -2.30 -17.39
N ILE A 324 4.90 -3.24 -16.47
CA ILE A 324 3.64 -3.64 -15.87
C ILE A 324 3.76 -3.63 -14.35
N VAL A 325 2.74 -3.11 -13.69
CA VAL A 325 2.63 -3.05 -12.23
C VAL A 325 1.33 -3.73 -11.84
N ASP A 326 1.37 -4.56 -10.80
CA ASP A 326 0.20 -5.27 -10.26
C ASP A 326 -0.50 -6.22 -11.25
N ALA A 327 0.28 -6.94 -12.03
CA ALA A 327 -0.19 -8.00 -12.92
C ALA A 327 -0.65 -9.26 -12.17
#